data_352e9ef42f87e05720d43f41c384bae9
#
_entry.id   352e9ef42f87e05720d43f41c384bae9
#
_cell.length_a   1.000
_cell.length_b   1.000
_cell.length_c   1.000
_cell.angle_alpha   90.00
_cell.angle_beta   90.00
_cell.angle_gamma   90.00
#
_symmetry.space_group_name_H-M   'P 1'
#
loop_
_entity.id
_entity.type
_entity.pdbx_description
1 polymer ?
#
loop_
_entity_poly.entity_id
_entity_poly.type
_entity_poly.pdbx_seq_one_letter_code
_entity_poly.pdbx_strand_id
1 'polypeptide(L)'
;MLKKIIIVICLFLLVGCTSDINNLSLEEIIDNSIKEDITLHNTNNKGYRYYLPAEFTVKKNMDFNQELVSHNRVYYMNVDIVSYYYKTEDYVKRDINDYKYYSFEQDDKTGYLRIRKNNNNFFVELCYNYAIIEVEVEESELRYAISRGITILKSIRYNDLVIEKYINDNDLESSETVYKLPEPKDKDDSKNILQYIKESEKD
;
A
#
# COMPACT_ATOMS: atom_id res chain seq x y z
N MET A 1 46.97 3.37 26.63
CA MET A 1 46.75 2.57 25.41
C MET A 1 45.42 1.82 25.42
N LEU A 2 45.05 1.17 26.52
CA LEU A 2 43.78 0.38 26.62
C LEU A 2 42.51 1.19 26.27
N LYS A 3 42.37 2.43 26.77
CA LYS A 3 41.21 3.31 26.46
C LYS A 3 41.08 3.63 24.97
N LYS A 4 42.18 3.79 24.25
CA LYS A 4 42.14 4.05 22.80
C LYS A 4 41.72 2.82 22.01
N ILE A 5 42.11 1.61 22.47
CA ILE A 5 41.70 0.35 21.87
C ILE A 5 40.21 0.09 22.07
N ILE A 6 39.66 0.39 23.26
CA ILE A 6 38.22 0.25 23.52
C ILE A 6 37.39 1.16 22.64
N ILE A 7 37.82 2.41 22.41
CA ILE A 7 37.12 3.36 21.53
C ILE A 7 37.10 2.84 20.08
N VAL A 8 38.21 2.28 19.60
CA VAL A 8 38.27 1.68 18.24
C VAL A 8 37.36 0.47 18.12
N ILE A 9 37.31 -0.39 19.12
CA ILE A 9 36.39 -1.56 19.13
C ILE A 9 34.92 -1.10 19.15
N CYS A 10 34.56 -0.09 19.95
CA CYS A 10 33.21 0.46 19.95
C CYS A 10 32.79 1.08 18.62
N LEU A 11 33.72 1.71 17.88
CA LEU A 11 33.48 2.24 16.55
C LEU A 11 33.21 1.13 15.50
N PHE A 12 33.85 -0.01 15.61
CA PHE A 12 33.60 -1.17 14.75
C PHE A 12 32.24 -1.87 15.04
N LEU A 13 31.70 -1.77 16.25
CA LEU A 13 30.40 -2.35 16.60
C LEU A 13 29.22 -1.50 16.10
N LEU A 14 29.45 -0.28 15.60
CA LEU A 14 28.43 0.59 15.02
C LEU A 14 28.19 0.37 13.52
N VAL A 15 28.94 -0.51 12.88
CA VAL A 15 28.66 -0.93 11.50
C VAL A 15 27.49 -1.90 11.53
N GLY A 16 26.28 -1.36 11.76
CA GLY A 16 25.05 -2.10 11.56
C GLY A 16 24.96 -2.47 10.07
N CYS A 17 24.79 -3.75 9.77
CA CYS A 17 24.40 -4.20 8.43
C CYS A 17 23.04 -3.61 8.10
N THR A 18 23.01 -2.46 7.44
CA THR A 18 21.83 -2.05 6.69
C THR A 18 21.81 -2.89 5.44
N SER A 19 20.96 -3.93 5.40
CA SER A 19 20.68 -4.63 4.15
C SER A 19 20.16 -3.59 3.16
N ASP A 20 20.90 -3.39 2.06
CA ASP A 20 20.47 -2.45 1.03
C ASP A 20 19.18 -3.02 0.40
N ILE A 21 18.07 -2.30 0.58
CA ILE A 21 16.76 -2.69 0.06
C ILE A 21 16.79 -2.95 -1.46
N ASN A 22 17.75 -2.36 -2.17
CA ASN A 22 17.92 -2.55 -3.59
C ASN A 22 18.38 -3.95 -3.99
N ASN A 23 18.93 -4.71 -3.06
CA ASN A 23 19.42 -6.08 -3.28
C ASN A 23 18.37 -7.15 -2.93
N LEU A 24 17.23 -6.76 -2.34
CA LEU A 24 16.18 -7.69 -1.95
C LEU A 24 15.17 -7.90 -3.10
N SER A 25 14.61 -9.11 -3.19
CA SER A 25 13.43 -9.36 -4.01
C SER A 25 12.20 -8.65 -3.43
N LEU A 26 11.14 -8.48 -4.23
CA LEU A 26 9.92 -7.81 -3.75
C LEU A 26 9.23 -8.63 -2.64
N GLU A 27 9.30 -9.96 -2.72
CA GLU A 27 8.78 -10.87 -1.71
C GLU A 27 9.56 -10.75 -0.40
N GLU A 28 10.90 -10.72 -0.46
CA GLU A 28 11.74 -10.55 0.73
C GLU A 28 11.48 -9.19 1.42
N ILE A 29 11.19 -8.14 0.64
CA ILE A 29 10.82 -6.85 1.20
C ILE A 29 9.51 -6.95 1.97
N ILE A 30 8.49 -7.60 1.42
CA ILE A 30 7.22 -7.82 2.11
C ILE A 30 7.44 -8.65 3.37
N ASP A 31 8.10 -9.79 3.24
CA ASP A 31 8.33 -10.71 4.35
C ASP A 31 9.11 -10.07 5.51
N ASN A 32 10.06 -9.19 5.20
CA ASN A 32 10.81 -8.45 6.20
C ASN A 32 9.95 -7.34 6.82
N SER A 33 9.28 -6.53 5.99
CA SER A 33 8.46 -5.40 6.46
C SER A 33 7.25 -5.87 7.29
N ILE A 34 6.64 -7.01 6.94
CA ILE A 34 5.49 -7.53 7.67
C ILE A 34 5.86 -8.07 9.06
N LYS A 35 7.11 -8.49 9.26
CA LYS A 35 7.61 -9.00 10.55
C LYS A 35 8.05 -7.90 11.50
N GLU A 36 8.30 -6.68 11.01
CA GLU A 36 8.65 -5.56 11.88
C GLU A 36 7.54 -5.29 12.90
N ASP A 37 7.89 -5.10 14.17
CA ASP A 37 6.92 -4.67 15.18
C ASP A 37 6.81 -3.14 15.20
N ILE A 38 5.67 -2.63 14.70
CA ILE A 38 5.39 -1.20 14.64
C ILE A 38 4.43 -0.83 15.76
N THR A 39 4.98 -0.31 16.84
CA THR A 39 4.22 0.11 18.03
C THR A 39 3.83 1.59 18.01
N LEU A 40 4.52 2.41 17.21
CA LEU A 40 4.28 3.85 17.10
C LEU A 40 3.06 4.14 16.21
N HIS A 41 2.26 5.11 16.65
CA HIS A 41 1.15 5.66 15.88
C HIS A 41 1.21 7.17 16.01
N ASN A 42 1.43 7.87 14.92
CA ASN A 42 1.56 9.32 14.87
C ASN A 42 0.44 10.01 14.08
N THR A 43 -0.45 9.24 13.46
CA THR A 43 -1.57 9.73 12.67
C THR A 43 -2.86 9.10 13.15
N ASN A 44 -3.86 9.95 13.45
CA ASN A 44 -5.18 9.52 13.88
C ASN A 44 -6.22 9.94 12.84
N ASN A 45 -7.18 9.06 12.59
CA ASN A 45 -8.32 9.33 11.75
C ASN A 45 -9.61 8.79 12.40
N LYS A 46 -10.75 8.91 11.72
CA LYS A 46 -12.03 8.46 12.20
C LYS A 46 -12.08 6.92 12.28
N GLY A 47 -12.07 6.41 13.49
CA GLY A 47 -12.15 4.95 13.75
C GLY A 47 -10.84 4.18 13.56
N TYR A 48 -9.74 4.80 13.19
CA TYR A 48 -8.45 4.13 13.11
C TYR A 48 -7.26 5.07 13.34
N ARG A 49 -6.11 4.50 13.62
CA ARG A 49 -4.82 5.19 13.74
C ARG A 49 -3.73 4.36 13.09
N TYR A 50 -2.66 5.03 12.65
CA TYR A 50 -1.53 4.35 12.01
C TYR A 50 -0.23 5.12 12.16
N TYR A 51 0.87 4.49 11.80
CA TYR A 51 2.18 5.14 11.68
C TYR A 51 2.39 5.66 10.27
N LEU A 52 2.58 6.97 10.14
CA LEU A 52 2.97 7.62 8.90
C LEU A 52 4.48 7.89 8.96
N PRO A 53 5.32 7.28 8.10
CA PRO A 53 6.75 7.55 8.04
C PRO A 53 7.03 9.04 7.81
N ALA A 54 8.15 9.54 8.35
CA ALA A 54 8.46 10.98 8.39
C ALA A 54 8.57 11.63 7.01
N GLU A 55 8.90 10.86 5.98
CA GLU A 55 8.99 11.29 4.59
C GLU A 55 7.64 11.43 3.88
N PHE A 56 6.54 11.05 4.54
CA PHE A 56 5.18 11.21 4.03
C PHE A 56 4.47 12.40 4.64
N THR A 57 3.57 13.00 3.86
CA THR A 57 2.60 14.00 4.31
C THR A 57 1.21 13.63 3.84
N VAL A 58 0.19 13.92 4.67
CA VAL A 58 -1.22 13.81 4.28
C VAL A 58 -1.59 15.02 3.45
N LYS A 59 -1.83 14.85 2.16
CA LYS A 59 -2.25 15.90 1.24
C LYS A 59 -3.75 16.13 1.31
N LYS A 60 -4.51 15.05 1.42
CA LYS A 60 -5.97 15.07 1.49
C LYS A 60 -6.46 14.00 2.43
N ASN A 61 -7.44 14.35 3.24
CA ASN A 61 -8.08 13.41 4.17
C ASN A 61 -9.59 13.47 3.99
N MET A 62 -10.19 12.37 3.59
CA MET A 62 -11.62 12.19 3.41
C MET A 62 -12.03 10.94 4.18
N ASP A 63 -12.25 11.06 5.49
CA ASP A 63 -12.60 9.97 6.40
C ASP A 63 -11.72 8.72 6.19
N PHE A 64 -12.17 7.78 5.34
CA PHE A 64 -11.49 6.49 5.11
C PHE A 64 -10.61 6.48 3.86
N ASN A 65 -10.59 7.58 3.09
CA ASN A 65 -9.76 7.74 1.90
C ASN A 65 -8.74 8.86 2.12
N GLN A 66 -7.47 8.59 1.90
CA GLN A 66 -6.41 9.57 2.07
C GLN A 66 -5.48 9.63 0.86
N GLU A 67 -5.06 10.85 0.50
CA GLU A 67 -3.94 11.07 -0.39
C GLU A 67 -2.69 11.36 0.45
N LEU A 68 -1.73 10.45 0.41
CA LEU A 68 -0.42 10.58 1.04
C LEU A 68 0.61 10.94 -0.02
N VAL A 69 1.57 11.79 0.31
CA VAL A 69 2.61 12.20 -0.65
C VAL A 69 3.98 11.92 -0.08
N SER A 70 4.82 11.24 -0.87
CA SER A 70 6.24 11.03 -0.61
C SER A 70 7.00 11.02 -1.95
N HIS A 71 8.19 11.63 -2.01
CA HIS A 71 9.04 11.68 -3.22
C HIS A 71 8.30 12.12 -4.49
N ASN A 72 7.40 13.11 -4.38
CA ASN A 72 6.54 13.60 -5.48
C ASN A 72 5.56 12.55 -6.05
N ARG A 73 5.37 11.43 -5.39
CA ARG A 73 4.37 10.42 -5.72
C ARG A 73 3.17 10.54 -4.79
N VAL A 74 1.98 10.32 -5.35
CA VAL A 74 0.73 10.29 -4.58
C VAL A 74 0.35 8.84 -4.35
N TYR A 75 0.21 8.49 -3.07
CA TYR A 75 -0.27 7.20 -2.60
C TYR A 75 -1.73 7.38 -2.19
N TYR A 76 -2.61 6.61 -2.78
CA TYR A 76 -4.01 6.59 -2.40
C TYR A 76 -4.23 5.47 -1.39
N MET A 77 -4.60 5.84 -0.18
CA MET A 77 -4.93 4.90 0.88
C MET A 77 -6.45 4.87 1.10
N ASN A 78 -7.02 3.68 1.02
CA ASN A 78 -8.40 3.40 1.39
C ASN A 78 -8.41 2.43 2.58
N VAL A 79 -9.28 2.70 3.56
CA VAL A 79 -9.50 1.84 4.72
C VAL A 79 -10.95 1.37 4.71
N ASP A 80 -11.16 0.09 4.46
CA ASP A 80 -12.48 -0.53 4.38
C ASP A 80 -12.98 -0.92 5.77
N ILE A 81 -13.65 0.02 6.44
CA ILE A 81 -14.21 -0.20 7.77
C ILE A 81 -15.43 -1.11 7.77
N VAL A 82 -16.12 -1.22 6.62
CA VAL A 82 -17.31 -2.10 6.48
C VAL A 82 -16.84 -3.54 6.49
N SER A 83 -15.89 -3.89 5.63
CA SER A 83 -15.28 -5.23 5.62
C SER A 83 -14.59 -5.55 6.95
N TYR A 84 -13.94 -4.57 7.57
CA TYR A 84 -13.37 -4.74 8.92
C TYR A 84 -14.44 -5.08 9.96
N TYR A 85 -15.57 -4.37 9.97
CA TYR A 85 -16.64 -4.57 10.95
C TYR A 85 -17.33 -5.92 10.78
N TYR A 86 -17.67 -6.28 9.54
CA TYR A 86 -18.33 -7.56 9.23
C TYR A 86 -17.38 -8.75 9.10
N LYS A 87 -16.05 -8.51 9.21
CA LYS A 87 -14.99 -9.53 9.03
C LYS A 87 -15.10 -10.24 7.69
N THR A 88 -15.45 -9.49 6.66
CA THR A 88 -15.49 -9.98 5.28
C THR A 88 -14.18 -9.67 4.60
N GLU A 89 -13.58 -10.64 3.93
CA GLU A 89 -12.32 -10.49 3.23
C GLU A 89 -12.54 -10.84 1.74
N ASP A 90 -12.67 -9.81 0.91
CA ASP A 90 -12.71 -9.97 -0.54
C ASP A 90 -11.30 -9.77 -1.11
N TYR A 91 -10.59 -10.88 -1.31
CA TYR A 91 -9.27 -10.83 -1.93
C TYR A 91 -9.36 -10.84 -3.44
N VAL A 92 -8.70 -9.86 -4.05
CA VAL A 92 -8.48 -9.86 -5.49
C VAL A 92 -7.57 -11.03 -5.84
N LYS A 93 -8.04 -11.90 -6.75
CA LYS A 93 -7.23 -13.01 -7.27
C LYS A 93 -6.27 -12.48 -8.34
N ARG A 94 -5.17 -13.22 -8.53
CA ARG A 94 -4.21 -12.96 -9.60
C ARG A 94 -4.93 -12.89 -10.94
N ASP A 95 -4.66 -11.83 -11.70
CA ASP A 95 -5.10 -11.67 -13.10
C ASP A 95 -3.97 -12.07 -14.08
N ILE A 96 -4.34 -12.42 -15.31
CA ILE A 96 -3.38 -12.76 -16.37
C ILE A 96 -2.51 -11.56 -16.78
N ASN A 97 -3.01 -10.35 -16.60
CA ASN A 97 -2.33 -9.10 -16.92
C ASN A 97 -1.42 -8.59 -15.78
N ASP A 98 -1.43 -9.26 -14.62
CA ASP A 98 -0.54 -8.89 -13.53
C ASP A 98 0.93 -9.14 -13.91
N TYR A 99 1.73 -8.08 -13.88
CA TYR A 99 3.18 -8.21 -14.01
C TYR A 99 3.74 -9.04 -12.87
N LYS A 100 3.25 -8.81 -11.63
CA LYS A 100 3.56 -9.60 -10.45
C LYS A 100 2.37 -9.63 -9.49
N TYR A 101 2.17 -10.79 -8.87
CA TYR A 101 1.21 -10.99 -7.80
C TYR A 101 1.85 -11.85 -6.71
N TYR A 102 1.74 -11.41 -5.46
CA TYR A 102 2.23 -12.12 -4.30
C TYR A 102 1.22 -11.99 -3.16
N SER A 103 0.72 -13.11 -2.64
CA SER A 103 -0.14 -13.16 -1.45
C SER A 103 0.68 -13.57 -0.23
N PHE A 104 0.36 -13.00 0.91
CA PHE A 104 1.04 -13.26 2.18
C PHE A 104 0.06 -13.25 3.33
N GLU A 105 0.45 -13.88 4.44
CA GLU A 105 -0.35 -13.97 5.66
C GLU A 105 0.55 -13.70 6.86
N GLN A 106 0.06 -12.91 7.80
CA GLN A 106 0.70 -12.64 9.07
C GLN A 106 -0.34 -12.28 10.14
N ASP A 107 -0.22 -12.85 11.36
CA ASP A 107 -1.09 -12.58 12.50
C ASP A 107 -2.60 -12.78 12.17
N ASP A 108 -2.94 -13.89 11.52
CA ASP A 108 -4.28 -14.25 11.04
C ASP A 108 -4.92 -13.22 10.09
N LYS A 109 -4.09 -12.40 9.44
CA LYS A 109 -4.50 -11.43 8.43
C LYS A 109 -3.84 -11.74 7.11
N THR A 110 -4.64 -11.71 6.07
CA THR A 110 -4.17 -11.93 4.71
C THR A 110 -3.88 -10.60 4.01
N GLY A 111 -2.95 -10.61 3.10
CA GLY A 111 -2.64 -9.47 2.27
C GLY A 111 -2.15 -9.90 0.89
N TYR A 112 -2.05 -8.93 0.00
CA TYR A 112 -1.45 -9.15 -1.32
C TYR A 112 -0.72 -7.91 -1.83
N LEU A 113 0.27 -8.18 -2.68
CA LEU A 113 0.88 -7.22 -3.59
C LEU A 113 0.42 -7.57 -5.00
N ARG A 114 -0.11 -6.60 -5.73
CA ARG A 114 -0.39 -6.68 -7.15
C ARG A 114 0.35 -5.56 -7.88
N ILE A 115 1.08 -5.91 -8.93
CA ILE A 115 1.78 -4.95 -9.78
C ILE A 115 1.31 -5.14 -11.20
N ARG A 116 0.89 -4.05 -11.84
CA ARG A 116 0.58 -3.98 -13.27
C ARG A 116 1.52 -3.01 -13.96
N LYS A 117 1.96 -3.36 -15.16
CA LYS A 117 2.84 -2.50 -15.94
C LYS A 117 2.02 -1.48 -16.73
N ASN A 118 2.35 -0.19 -16.57
CA ASN A 118 1.74 0.91 -17.28
C ASN A 118 2.85 1.70 -18.02
N ASN A 119 3.09 1.38 -19.28
CA ASN A 119 4.20 1.93 -20.09
C ASN A 119 5.56 1.74 -19.39
N ASN A 120 6.20 2.83 -18.94
CA ASN A 120 7.47 2.82 -18.21
C ASN A 120 7.28 2.79 -16.70
N ASN A 121 6.06 2.93 -16.22
CA ASN A 121 5.71 2.93 -14.81
C ASN A 121 5.08 1.60 -14.37
N PHE A 122 4.94 1.44 -13.07
CA PHE A 122 4.29 0.31 -12.44
C PHE A 122 3.18 0.81 -11.53
N PHE A 123 1.99 0.32 -11.76
CA PHE A 123 0.88 0.48 -10.87
C PHE A 123 0.99 -0.57 -9.77
N VAL A 124 1.18 -0.13 -8.54
CA VAL A 124 1.35 -0.96 -7.36
C VAL A 124 0.10 -0.86 -6.51
N GLU A 125 -0.48 -1.99 -6.18
CA GLU A 125 -1.59 -2.14 -5.25
C GLU A 125 -1.17 -3.08 -4.12
N LEU A 126 -1.24 -2.59 -2.91
CA LEU A 126 -0.94 -3.30 -1.69
C LEU A 126 -2.19 -3.37 -0.83
N CYS A 127 -2.58 -4.57 -0.43
CA CYS A 127 -3.68 -4.79 0.49
C CYS A 127 -3.19 -5.51 1.74
N TYR A 128 -3.58 -5.05 2.90
CA TYR A 128 -3.39 -5.74 4.16
C TYR A 128 -4.27 -5.15 5.25
N ASN A 129 -4.81 -6.00 6.13
CA ASN A 129 -5.56 -5.58 7.31
C ASN A 129 -6.73 -4.64 6.98
N TYR A 130 -7.57 -5.00 5.98
CA TYR A 130 -8.73 -4.23 5.51
C TYR A 130 -8.40 -2.82 4.99
N ALA A 131 -7.19 -2.64 4.49
CA ALA A 131 -6.79 -1.39 3.87
C ALA A 131 -5.97 -1.62 2.62
N ILE A 132 -6.07 -0.69 1.68
CA ILE A 132 -5.38 -0.74 0.39
C ILE A 132 -4.56 0.53 0.22
N ILE A 133 -3.36 0.39 -0.31
CA ILE A 133 -2.55 1.49 -0.82
C ILE A 133 -2.28 1.27 -2.29
N GLU A 134 -2.56 2.27 -3.09
CA GLU A 134 -2.30 2.29 -4.53
C GLU A 134 -1.34 3.43 -4.87
N VAL A 135 -0.35 3.16 -5.73
CA VAL A 135 0.60 4.16 -6.19
C VAL A 135 1.13 3.80 -7.57
N GLU A 136 1.40 4.80 -8.40
CA GLU A 136 2.12 4.64 -9.66
C GLU A 136 3.57 5.14 -9.50
N VAL A 137 4.54 4.26 -9.77
CA VAL A 137 5.97 4.53 -9.57
C VAL A 137 6.83 4.01 -10.72
N GLU A 138 8.04 4.52 -10.84
CA GLU A 138 9.07 3.97 -11.71
C GLU A 138 9.69 2.70 -11.10
N GLU A 139 10.37 1.90 -11.92
CA GLU A 139 10.99 0.64 -11.48
C GLU A 139 11.97 0.84 -10.30
N SER A 140 12.74 1.92 -10.33
CA SER A 140 13.70 2.28 -9.27
C SER A 140 13.04 2.56 -7.92
N GLU A 141 11.77 2.97 -7.91
CA GLU A 141 11.00 3.33 -6.71
C GLU A 141 10.15 2.16 -6.18
N LEU A 142 10.01 1.05 -6.94
CA LEU A 142 9.13 -0.08 -6.56
C LEU A 142 9.40 -0.59 -5.15
N ARG A 143 10.67 -0.88 -4.85
CA ARG A 143 11.07 -1.45 -3.56
C ARG A 143 10.74 -0.53 -2.39
N TYR A 144 11.01 0.76 -2.59
CA TYR A 144 10.67 1.78 -1.61
C TYR A 144 9.15 1.86 -1.39
N ALA A 145 8.38 1.97 -2.47
CA ALA A 145 6.93 2.08 -2.41
C ALA A 145 6.28 0.88 -1.70
N ILE A 146 6.73 -0.34 -2.00
CA ILE A 146 6.24 -1.57 -1.38
C ILE A 146 6.58 -1.59 0.11
N SER A 147 7.84 -1.35 0.48
CA SER A 147 8.26 -1.36 1.88
C SER A 147 7.47 -0.34 2.71
N ARG A 148 7.34 0.90 2.24
CA ARG A 148 6.62 1.95 2.96
C ARG A 148 5.12 1.72 2.99
N GLY A 149 4.54 1.23 1.89
CA GLY A 149 3.13 0.85 1.86
C GLY A 149 2.79 -0.22 2.89
N ILE A 150 3.56 -1.30 2.96
CA ILE A 150 3.36 -2.35 3.97
C ILE A 150 3.56 -1.81 5.39
N THR A 151 4.58 -0.99 5.63
CA THR A 151 4.79 -0.34 6.95
C THR A 151 3.56 0.44 7.40
N ILE A 152 2.95 1.23 6.51
CA ILE A 152 1.74 1.99 6.82
C ILE A 152 0.57 1.04 7.10
N LEU A 153 0.27 0.12 6.18
CA LEU A 153 -0.87 -0.81 6.29
C LEU A 153 -0.80 -1.68 7.55
N LYS A 154 0.37 -2.23 7.85
CA LYS A 154 0.59 -3.07 9.02
C LYS A 154 0.39 -2.32 10.34
N SER A 155 0.70 -1.04 10.35
CA SER A 155 0.58 -0.21 11.55
C SER A 155 -0.87 0.19 11.88
N ILE A 156 -1.84 -0.06 10.99
CA ILE A 156 -3.24 0.32 11.22
C ILE A 156 -3.80 -0.43 12.44
N ARG A 157 -4.41 0.34 13.34
CA ARG A 157 -5.15 -0.14 14.50
C ARG A 157 -6.53 0.50 14.52
N TYR A 158 -7.54 -0.33 14.54
CA TYR A 158 -8.94 0.06 14.52
C TYR A 158 -9.48 0.38 15.91
N ASN A 159 -10.50 1.22 15.98
CA ASN A 159 -11.28 1.50 17.18
C ASN A 159 -12.71 0.99 16.97
N ASP A 160 -12.97 -0.20 17.48
CA ASP A 160 -14.23 -0.91 17.27
C ASP A 160 -15.46 -0.07 17.67
N LEU A 161 -15.43 0.61 18.81
CA LEU A 161 -16.54 1.42 19.28
C LEU A 161 -16.88 2.59 18.34
N VAL A 162 -15.85 3.22 17.77
CA VAL A 162 -16.04 4.34 16.83
C VAL A 162 -16.57 3.82 15.50
N ILE A 163 -16.05 2.69 15.02
CA ILE A 163 -16.48 2.08 13.76
C ILE A 163 -17.92 1.58 13.87
N GLU A 164 -18.25 0.82 14.92
CA GLU A 164 -19.61 0.32 15.18
C GLU A 164 -20.61 1.47 15.17
N LYS A 165 -20.32 2.53 15.93
CA LYS A 165 -21.17 3.72 15.96
C LYS A 165 -21.34 4.34 14.59
N TYR A 166 -20.27 4.47 13.81
CA TYR A 166 -20.30 5.08 12.49
C TYR A 166 -21.15 4.27 11.51
N ILE A 167 -21.01 2.95 11.52
CA ILE A 167 -21.79 2.05 10.65
C ILE A 167 -23.28 2.12 11.02
N ASN A 168 -23.61 2.05 12.30
CA ASN A 168 -24.99 2.11 12.76
C ASN A 168 -25.66 3.47 12.49
N ASP A 169 -24.93 4.58 12.66
CA ASP A 169 -25.46 5.94 12.45
C ASP A 169 -25.69 6.27 10.96
N ASN A 170 -25.03 5.57 10.02
CA ASN A 170 -25.10 5.87 8.59
C ASN A 170 -25.77 4.79 7.75
N ASP A 171 -26.34 3.75 8.37
CA ASP A 171 -27.00 2.60 7.69
C ASP A 171 -26.12 2.05 6.54
N LEU A 172 -24.79 1.95 6.75
CA LEU A 172 -23.86 1.50 5.74
C LEU A 172 -24.01 -0.01 5.49
N GLU A 173 -24.88 -0.34 4.57
CA GLU A 173 -24.94 -1.65 3.96
C GLU A 173 -23.92 -1.71 2.82
N SER A 174 -22.86 -2.48 2.98
CA SER A 174 -21.98 -3.10 1.96
C SER A 174 -21.50 -2.31 0.71
N SER A 175 -21.76 -1.03 0.55
CA SER A 175 -21.36 -0.29 -0.66
C SER A 175 -20.65 1.03 -0.38
N GLU A 176 -19.42 0.96 0.09
CA GLU A 176 -18.58 2.14 0.18
C GLU A 176 -18.01 2.52 -1.20
N THR A 177 -18.05 3.82 -1.53
CA THR A 177 -17.40 4.30 -2.74
C THR A 177 -15.90 4.36 -2.49
N VAL A 178 -15.17 3.37 -2.97
CA VAL A 178 -13.72 3.30 -2.88
C VAL A 178 -13.09 4.30 -3.85
N TYR A 179 -12.28 5.21 -3.34
CA TYR A 179 -11.48 6.11 -4.17
C TYR A 179 -10.21 5.39 -4.62
N LYS A 180 -10.17 4.96 -5.87
CA LYS A 180 -9.03 4.24 -6.46
C LYS A 180 -8.32 5.10 -7.49
N LEU A 181 -7.04 4.84 -7.70
CA LEU A 181 -6.34 5.27 -8.91
C LEU A 181 -7.06 4.72 -10.14
N PRO A 182 -7.14 5.49 -11.24
CA PRO A 182 -7.57 4.94 -12.51
C PRO A 182 -6.66 3.78 -12.90
N GLU A 183 -7.25 2.61 -13.02
CA GLU A 183 -6.49 1.44 -13.45
C GLU A 183 -5.88 1.67 -14.85
N PRO A 184 -4.68 1.12 -15.11
CA PRO A 184 -4.11 1.15 -16.45
C PRO A 184 -5.09 0.49 -17.43
N LYS A 185 -5.48 1.21 -18.48
CA LYS A 185 -6.33 0.63 -19.52
C LYS A 185 -5.58 -0.49 -20.21
N ASP A 186 -6.18 -1.68 -20.28
CA ASP A 186 -5.62 -2.78 -21.03
C ASP A 186 -5.45 -2.38 -22.51
N LYS A 187 -4.37 -2.84 -23.13
CA LYS A 187 -4.06 -2.53 -24.54
C LYS A 187 -5.15 -2.96 -25.53
N ASP A 188 -6.12 -3.76 -25.11
CA ASP A 188 -7.22 -4.20 -25.98
C ASP A 188 -8.30 -3.13 -26.18
N ASP A 189 -8.46 -2.18 -25.28
CA ASP A 189 -9.40 -1.06 -25.47
C ASP A 189 -8.97 -0.10 -26.60
N SER A 190 -7.67 -0.06 -26.94
CA SER A 190 -7.18 0.74 -28.07
C SER A 190 -7.62 0.18 -29.44
N LYS A 191 -7.93 -1.10 -29.55
CA LYS A 191 -8.47 -1.70 -30.77
C LYS A 191 -9.91 -1.25 -31.05
N ASN A 192 -10.69 -1.05 -30.01
CA ASN A 192 -12.07 -0.61 -30.16
C ASN A 192 -12.16 0.84 -30.65
N ILE A 193 -11.26 1.73 -30.24
CA ILE A 193 -11.24 3.12 -30.71
C ILE A 193 -10.92 3.21 -32.20
N LEU A 194 -9.99 2.40 -32.70
CA LEU A 194 -9.65 2.34 -34.12
C LEU A 194 -10.79 1.73 -34.98
N GLN A 195 -11.60 0.86 -34.41
CA GLN A 195 -12.78 0.32 -35.05
C GLN A 195 -13.90 1.37 -35.17
N TYR A 196 -14.15 2.12 -34.10
CA TYR A 196 -15.11 3.24 -34.11
C TYR A 196 -14.72 4.33 -35.11
N ILE A 197 -13.45 4.69 -35.22
CA ILE A 197 -12.97 5.68 -36.19
C ILE A 197 -13.18 5.19 -37.63
N LYS A 198 -12.96 3.90 -37.94
CA LYS A 198 -13.16 3.32 -39.26
C LYS A 198 -14.63 3.19 -39.66
N GLU A 199 -15.53 3.09 -38.69
CA GLU A 199 -16.98 3.03 -38.95
C GLU A 199 -17.55 4.43 -39.18
N SER A 200 -17.01 5.48 -38.53
CA SER A 200 -17.41 6.88 -38.69
C SER A 200 -16.91 7.54 -39.99
N GLU A 201 -15.97 6.93 -40.72
CA GLU A 201 -15.48 7.41 -42.02
C GLU A 201 -16.22 6.77 -43.22
N LYS A 202 -17.24 5.94 -42.96
CA LYS A 202 -18.00 5.24 -44.01
C LYS A 202 -19.42 5.78 -44.25
N ASP A 203 -19.83 6.80 -43.51
CA ASP A 203 -21.03 7.61 -43.72
C ASP A 203 -20.63 9.01 -44.27
#